data_80518e744f13853ae4757b1b5af27685
#
_entry.id   80518e744f13853ae4757b1b5af27685
#
_cell.length_a   1.000
_cell.length_b   1.000
_cell.length_c   1.000
_cell.angle_alpha   90.00
_cell.angle_beta   90.00
_cell.angle_gamma   90.00
#
_symmetry.space_group_name_H-M   'P 1'
#
loop_
_entity.id
_entity.type
_entity.pdbx_description
1 polymer ?
#
loop_
_entity_poly.entity_id
_entity_poly.type
_entity_poly.pdbx_seq_one_letter_code
_entity_poly.pdbx_strand_id
1 'polypeptide(L)'
;ANCRMCLVEVEKMPKLVPACEVKCREGMVVHTQSQKALEAREAVMEFLLVNHPIDCPICDQAGECKLQDYYMAHDRSGTRFEHTKVVKNKAQPIGPHVMLDEERCINCTRCVRFMDEIAQNPQLGQFDRGDRAVIGTFPGQALDDPYSLNTVEICPVGALTSIDFRFKVRQWFLKSTNTVCAGCARGCSIIADHYENELQRYRARDNPHVNQGWLCDPGRMSYKRVHDPETQLTVPHARAEDGRMVPVSWDEAKTRLAELLGAYVGETDGGLGLAVSAQLTTEGVTAFVELAEQVLDRKSTRLN
;
A
#
# COMPACT_ATOMS: atom_id res chain seq x y z
N ALA A 1 6.91 -8.96 -21.11
CA ALA A 1 6.63 -7.54 -21.39
C ALA A 1 5.57 -7.39 -22.48
N ASN A 2 4.28 -7.35 -22.12
CA ASN A 2 3.19 -7.35 -23.10
C ASN A 2 2.67 -5.94 -23.45
N CYS A 3 2.58 -5.01 -22.49
CA CYS A 3 1.99 -3.69 -22.74
C CYS A 3 2.83 -2.78 -23.66
N ARG A 4 4.14 -3.01 -23.78
CA ARG A 4 5.08 -2.29 -24.67
C ARG A 4 5.22 -0.78 -24.44
N MET A 5 4.58 -0.18 -23.44
CA MET A 5 4.70 1.27 -23.17
C MET A 5 6.12 1.74 -22.83
N CYS A 6 7.00 0.82 -22.42
CA CYS A 6 8.40 1.10 -22.09
C CYS A 6 9.38 0.85 -23.25
N LEU A 7 8.93 0.88 -24.51
CA LEU A 7 9.82 0.76 -25.66
C LEU A 7 10.80 1.94 -25.69
N VAL A 8 12.08 1.61 -25.86
CA VAL A 8 13.19 2.56 -25.95
C VAL A 8 14.11 2.20 -27.11
N GLU A 9 14.80 3.19 -27.65
CA GLU A 9 15.85 2.98 -28.64
C GLU A 9 17.18 2.76 -27.92
N VAL A 10 17.88 1.69 -28.29
CA VAL A 10 19.21 1.39 -27.77
C VAL A 10 20.18 1.42 -28.96
N GLU A 11 21.29 2.16 -28.81
CA GLU A 11 22.30 2.24 -29.86
C GLU A 11 22.82 0.85 -30.24
N LYS A 12 23.07 0.66 -31.51
CA LYS A 12 23.53 -0.60 -32.12
C LYS A 12 22.49 -1.73 -32.10
N MET A 13 21.25 -1.46 -31.64
CA MET A 13 20.13 -2.41 -31.77
C MET A 13 19.20 -1.98 -32.90
N PRO A 14 18.84 -2.88 -33.85
CA PRO A 14 18.03 -2.51 -35.01
C PRO A 14 16.58 -2.24 -34.68
N LYS A 15 16.08 -2.71 -33.53
CA LYS A 15 14.68 -2.60 -33.10
C LYS A 15 14.59 -1.97 -31.73
N LEU A 16 13.47 -1.30 -31.46
CA LEU A 16 13.11 -0.85 -30.12
C LEU A 16 12.96 -2.05 -29.17
N VAL A 17 13.38 -1.87 -27.94
CA VAL A 17 13.35 -2.92 -26.91
C VAL A 17 12.54 -2.47 -25.69
N PRO A 18 11.86 -3.40 -25.00
CA PRO A 18 11.11 -3.08 -23.78
C PRO A 18 12.08 -2.90 -22.60
N ALA A 19 12.16 -1.69 -22.07
CA ALA A 19 13.07 -1.37 -20.95
C ALA A 19 12.79 -2.18 -19.67
N CYS A 20 11.57 -2.65 -19.46
CA CYS A 20 11.21 -3.45 -18.28
C CYS A 20 11.72 -4.90 -18.32
N GLU A 21 12.33 -5.36 -19.40
CA GLU A 21 12.77 -6.75 -19.60
C GLU A 21 14.23 -6.87 -20.01
N VAL A 22 14.75 -5.87 -20.74
CA VAL A 22 16.13 -5.90 -21.22
C VAL A 22 17.11 -5.63 -20.09
N LYS A 23 18.06 -6.54 -19.91
CA LYS A 23 19.14 -6.38 -18.93
C LYS A 23 20.10 -5.27 -19.37
N CYS A 24 20.42 -4.38 -18.45
CA CYS A 24 21.45 -3.37 -18.65
C CYS A 24 22.83 -4.02 -18.84
N ARG A 25 23.64 -3.40 -19.69
CA ARG A 25 25.03 -3.81 -19.95
C ARG A 25 25.91 -2.57 -19.93
N GLU A 26 27.16 -2.75 -19.57
CA GLU A 26 28.13 -1.67 -19.60
C GLU A 26 28.26 -1.08 -21.01
N GLY A 27 28.35 0.23 -21.11
CA GLY A 27 28.43 0.96 -22.37
C GLY A 27 27.12 1.02 -23.17
N MET A 28 25.99 0.57 -22.60
CA MET A 28 24.68 0.69 -23.27
C MET A 28 24.19 2.14 -23.25
N VAL A 29 23.92 2.70 -24.43
CA VAL A 29 23.33 4.03 -24.59
C VAL A 29 21.84 3.87 -24.95
N VAL A 30 20.98 4.49 -24.12
CA VAL A 30 19.51 4.34 -24.21
C VAL A 30 18.86 5.70 -24.45
N HIS A 31 18.10 5.80 -25.54
CA HIS A 31 17.35 7.00 -25.90
C HIS A 31 15.85 6.78 -25.59
N THR A 32 15.36 7.49 -24.58
CA THR A 32 13.96 7.39 -24.14
C THR A 32 13.03 8.35 -24.87
N GLN A 33 13.57 9.35 -25.56
CA GLN A 33 12.83 10.42 -26.25
C GLN A 33 13.19 10.53 -27.74
N SER A 34 13.75 9.48 -28.35
CA SER A 34 13.97 9.46 -29.78
C SER A 34 12.65 9.46 -30.53
N GLN A 35 12.63 9.97 -31.75
CA GLN A 35 11.42 10.03 -32.59
C GLN A 35 10.79 8.63 -32.72
N LYS A 36 11.58 7.58 -32.94
CA LYS A 36 11.12 6.20 -33.02
C LYS A 36 10.45 5.74 -31.71
N ALA A 37 11.00 6.11 -30.54
CA ALA A 37 10.43 5.74 -29.24
C ALA A 37 9.09 6.47 -28.98
N LEU A 38 8.97 7.73 -29.41
CA LEU A 38 7.74 8.51 -29.30
C LEU A 38 6.64 7.93 -30.20
N GLU A 39 6.93 7.69 -31.48
CA GLU A 39 6.00 7.07 -32.44
C GLU A 39 5.53 5.69 -31.95
N ALA A 40 6.44 4.90 -31.36
CA ALA A 40 6.10 3.61 -30.81
C ALA A 40 5.14 3.73 -29.62
N ARG A 41 5.30 4.72 -28.74
CA ARG A 41 4.37 4.95 -27.61
C ARG A 41 2.98 5.36 -28.09
N GLU A 42 2.90 6.23 -29.09
CA GLU A 42 1.62 6.61 -29.71
C GLU A 42 0.90 5.39 -30.28
N ALA A 43 1.61 4.56 -31.05
CA ALA A 43 1.05 3.33 -31.59
C ALA A 43 0.63 2.33 -30.49
N VAL A 44 1.45 2.20 -29.44
CA VAL A 44 1.13 1.33 -28.29
C VAL A 44 -0.10 1.84 -27.54
N MET A 45 -0.26 3.17 -27.36
CA MET A 45 -1.46 3.74 -26.76
C MET A 45 -2.71 3.36 -27.54
N GLU A 46 -2.69 3.49 -28.86
CA GLU A 46 -3.80 3.07 -29.71
C GLU A 46 -4.13 1.58 -29.49
N PHE A 47 -3.13 0.70 -29.49
CA PHE A 47 -3.35 -0.74 -29.22
C PHE A 47 -3.92 -1.01 -27.83
N LEU A 48 -3.46 -0.33 -26.80
CA LEU A 48 -3.98 -0.51 -25.43
C LEU A 48 -5.45 -0.06 -25.33
N LEU A 49 -5.84 0.97 -26.06
CA LEU A 49 -7.20 1.52 -26.06
C LEU A 49 -8.18 0.74 -26.93
N VAL A 50 -7.73 -0.12 -27.86
CA VAL A 50 -8.58 -0.91 -28.74
C VAL A 50 -9.66 -1.65 -27.94
N ASN A 51 -9.29 -2.38 -26.88
CA ASN A 51 -10.22 -3.16 -26.06
C ASN A 51 -10.43 -2.59 -24.66
N HIS A 52 -9.66 -1.59 -24.24
CA HIS A 52 -9.83 -1.00 -22.91
C HIS A 52 -11.21 -0.31 -22.81
N PRO A 53 -12.03 -0.59 -21.78
CA PRO A 53 -13.34 0.02 -21.63
C PRO A 53 -13.22 1.51 -21.27
N ILE A 54 -14.18 2.32 -21.72
CA ILE A 54 -14.22 3.75 -21.36
C ILE A 54 -14.99 3.90 -20.03
N ASP A 55 -14.47 3.27 -19.01
CA ASP A 55 -15.07 3.19 -17.68
C ASP A 55 -14.53 4.25 -16.70
N CYS A 56 -13.75 5.23 -17.15
CA CYS A 56 -13.10 6.20 -16.26
C CYS A 56 -14.04 6.83 -15.23
N PRO A 57 -15.27 7.21 -15.56
CA PRO A 57 -16.21 7.78 -14.60
C PRO A 57 -16.61 6.83 -13.46
N ILE A 58 -16.58 5.52 -13.71
CA ILE A 58 -16.92 4.46 -12.73
C ILE A 58 -15.71 3.61 -12.33
N CYS A 59 -14.52 3.93 -12.83
CA CYS A 59 -13.28 3.23 -12.49
C CYS A 59 -12.68 3.84 -11.23
N ASP A 60 -12.35 3.01 -10.25
CA ASP A 60 -11.78 3.46 -8.98
C ASP A 60 -10.35 4.02 -9.12
N GLN A 61 -9.64 3.65 -10.19
CA GLN A 61 -8.29 4.13 -10.50
C GLN A 61 -8.26 5.54 -11.11
N ALA A 62 -9.41 6.14 -11.43
CA ALA A 62 -9.46 7.48 -12.02
C ALA A 62 -8.74 8.52 -11.12
N GLY A 63 -7.86 9.31 -11.73
CA GLY A 63 -7.03 10.31 -11.01
C GLY A 63 -5.65 9.80 -10.56
N GLU A 64 -5.44 8.48 -10.51
CA GLU A 64 -4.12 7.86 -10.25
C GLU A 64 -3.76 6.79 -11.29
N CYS A 65 -4.43 6.81 -12.46
CA CYS A 65 -4.29 5.82 -13.53
C CYS A 65 -3.16 6.20 -14.49
N LYS A 66 -2.15 5.36 -14.60
CA LYS A 66 -1.04 5.60 -15.54
C LYS A 66 -1.45 5.55 -17.02
N LEU A 67 -2.51 4.81 -17.34
CA LEU A 67 -3.04 4.79 -18.70
C LEU A 67 -3.66 6.15 -19.06
N GLN A 68 -4.36 6.81 -18.12
CA GLN A 68 -4.87 8.18 -18.32
C GLN A 68 -3.73 9.18 -18.51
N ASP A 69 -2.68 9.11 -17.66
CA ASP A 69 -1.53 10.00 -17.78
C ASP A 69 -0.85 9.85 -19.15
N TYR A 70 -0.65 8.62 -19.61
CA TYR A 70 -0.02 8.34 -20.90
C TYR A 70 -0.93 8.65 -22.09
N TYR A 71 -2.25 8.48 -21.94
CA TYR A 71 -3.20 8.93 -22.94
C TYR A 71 -3.06 10.43 -23.20
N MET A 72 -3.05 11.23 -22.14
CA MET A 72 -2.88 12.68 -22.24
C MET A 72 -1.53 13.10 -22.85
N ALA A 73 -0.48 12.29 -22.64
CA ALA A 73 0.88 12.62 -23.09
C ALA A 73 1.19 12.13 -24.52
N HIS A 74 0.57 11.04 -24.99
CA HIS A 74 1.03 10.31 -26.17
C HIS A 74 -0.10 9.89 -27.12
N ASP A 75 -1.36 10.18 -26.83
CA ASP A 75 -2.44 9.76 -27.72
C ASP A 75 -2.60 10.73 -28.91
N ARG A 76 -3.00 10.16 -30.03
CA ARG A 76 -3.49 10.89 -31.20
C ARG A 76 -5.00 10.97 -31.11
N SER A 77 -5.56 12.12 -31.38
CA SER A 77 -7.00 12.31 -31.37
C SER A 77 -7.70 11.41 -32.41
N GLY A 78 -8.69 10.63 -31.94
CA GLY A 78 -9.54 9.78 -32.77
C GLY A 78 -9.11 8.31 -32.81
N THR A 79 -10.08 7.44 -32.87
CA THR A 79 -9.85 5.99 -33.02
C THR A 79 -10.06 5.54 -34.46
N ARG A 80 -9.23 4.60 -34.92
CA ARG A 80 -9.38 3.88 -36.17
C ARG A 80 -10.09 2.55 -36.03
N PHE A 81 -10.49 2.19 -34.77
CA PHE A 81 -11.10 0.92 -34.48
C PHE A 81 -12.61 0.98 -34.67
N GLU A 82 -13.14 0.18 -35.61
CA GLU A 82 -14.54 0.15 -36.02
C GLU A 82 -15.33 -1.03 -35.44
N HIS A 83 -14.65 -1.96 -34.73
CA HIS A 83 -15.29 -3.15 -34.17
C HIS A 83 -15.70 -2.96 -32.71
N THR A 84 -16.53 -3.86 -32.21
CA THR A 84 -16.90 -3.90 -30.81
C THR A 84 -15.72 -4.37 -29.96
N LYS A 85 -15.56 -3.76 -28.78
CA LYS A 85 -14.53 -4.17 -27.81
C LYS A 85 -14.83 -5.56 -27.28
N VAL A 86 -13.77 -6.31 -26.97
CA VAL A 86 -13.90 -7.64 -26.35
C VAL A 86 -14.45 -7.50 -24.94
N VAL A 87 -15.50 -8.24 -24.64
CA VAL A 87 -16.12 -8.29 -23.30
C VAL A 87 -15.46 -9.40 -22.48
N LYS A 88 -15.05 -9.07 -21.28
CA LYS A 88 -14.46 -9.98 -20.28
C LYS A 88 -15.19 -9.86 -18.95
N ASN A 89 -14.79 -10.67 -17.98
CA ASN A 89 -15.40 -10.63 -16.65
C ASN A 89 -15.01 -9.35 -15.90
N LYS A 90 -15.98 -8.83 -15.15
CA LYS A 90 -15.80 -7.65 -14.31
C LYS A 90 -15.99 -7.99 -12.83
N ALA A 91 -15.33 -7.22 -11.96
CA ALA A 91 -15.55 -7.21 -10.52
C ALA A 91 -15.53 -8.59 -9.88
N GLN A 92 -14.50 -9.40 -10.20
CA GLN A 92 -14.29 -10.71 -9.60
C GLN A 92 -13.37 -10.62 -8.39
N PRO A 93 -13.79 -11.03 -7.18
CA PRO A 93 -12.87 -11.19 -6.06
C PRO A 93 -11.93 -12.38 -6.34
N ILE A 94 -10.63 -12.12 -6.41
CA ILE A 94 -9.63 -13.16 -6.65
C ILE A 94 -8.89 -13.56 -5.37
N GLY A 95 -9.28 -12.99 -4.25
CA GLY A 95 -8.76 -13.24 -2.91
C GLY A 95 -9.51 -12.40 -1.89
N PRO A 96 -9.10 -12.40 -0.61
CA PRO A 96 -9.82 -11.69 0.46
C PRO A 96 -9.74 -10.17 0.31
N HIS A 97 -8.74 -9.64 -0.39
CA HIS A 97 -8.45 -8.21 -0.43
C HIS A 97 -8.48 -7.60 -1.83
N VAL A 98 -8.42 -8.41 -2.87
CA VAL A 98 -8.19 -7.93 -4.25
C VAL A 98 -9.38 -8.25 -5.15
N MET A 99 -9.88 -7.23 -5.83
CA MET A 99 -10.90 -7.30 -6.88
C MET A 99 -10.24 -7.16 -8.25
N LEU A 100 -10.56 -8.05 -9.18
CA LEU A 100 -10.10 -8.03 -10.56
C LEU A 100 -11.21 -7.58 -11.50
N ASP A 101 -10.88 -6.68 -12.42
CA ASP A 101 -11.64 -6.34 -13.62
C ASP A 101 -10.79 -6.69 -14.85
N GLU A 102 -11.14 -7.76 -15.53
CA GLU A 102 -10.35 -8.29 -16.65
C GLU A 102 -10.36 -7.38 -17.87
N GLU A 103 -11.45 -6.63 -18.09
CA GLU A 103 -11.55 -5.71 -19.25
C GLU A 103 -10.57 -4.54 -19.10
N ARG A 104 -10.33 -4.07 -17.88
CA ARG A 104 -9.41 -2.97 -17.61
C ARG A 104 -7.95 -3.38 -17.65
N CYS A 105 -7.67 -4.69 -17.64
CA CYS A 105 -6.32 -5.21 -17.64
C CYS A 105 -5.61 -4.98 -18.97
N ILE A 106 -4.41 -4.40 -18.92
CA ILE A 106 -3.54 -4.18 -20.10
C ILE A 106 -2.47 -5.29 -20.25
N ASN A 107 -2.62 -6.38 -19.56
CA ASN A 107 -1.71 -7.55 -19.60
C ASN A 107 -0.22 -7.20 -19.44
N CYS A 108 0.11 -6.21 -18.63
CA CYS A 108 1.49 -5.77 -18.38
C CYS A 108 2.31 -6.77 -17.55
N THR A 109 1.66 -7.71 -16.90
CA THR A 109 2.24 -8.79 -16.05
C THR A 109 3.01 -8.31 -14.81
N ARG A 110 2.91 -7.03 -14.41
CA ARG A 110 3.57 -6.53 -13.19
C ARG A 110 3.17 -7.31 -11.94
N CYS A 111 1.87 -7.56 -11.78
CA CYS A 111 1.33 -8.32 -10.63
C CYS A 111 1.83 -9.77 -10.61
N VAL A 112 1.88 -10.44 -11.77
CA VAL A 112 2.42 -11.81 -11.89
C VAL A 112 3.89 -11.85 -11.46
N ARG A 113 4.70 -10.93 -12.03
CA ARG A 113 6.12 -10.86 -11.68
C ARG A 113 6.37 -10.45 -10.22
N PHE A 114 5.52 -9.60 -9.66
CA PHE A 114 5.61 -9.27 -8.24
C PHE A 114 5.40 -10.50 -7.35
N MET A 115 4.36 -11.28 -7.64
CA MET A 115 4.07 -12.49 -6.88
C MET A 115 5.17 -13.54 -7.01
N ASP A 116 5.78 -13.66 -8.20
CA ASP A 116 6.87 -14.60 -8.46
C ASP A 116 8.22 -14.12 -7.91
N GLU A 117 8.65 -12.91 -8.28
CA GLU A 117 10.00 -12.41 -8.03
C GLU A 117 10.19 -11.78 -6.65
N ILE A 118 9.16 -11.13 -6.10
CA ILE A 118 9.24 -10.35 -4.85
C ILE A 118 8.57 -11.08 -3.69
N ALA A 119 7.30 -11.47 -3.85
CA ALA A 119 6.57 -12.23 -2.82
C ALA A 119 7.05 -13.68 -2.74
N GLN A 120 7.66 -14.21 -3.79
CA GLN A 120 8.12 -15.60 -3.92
C GLN A 120 6.99 -16.62 -3.70
N ASN A 121 5.77 -16.22 -4.05
CA ASN A 121 4.57 -17.02 -3.95
C ASN A 121 3.71 -16.80 -5.22
N PRO A 122 3.93 -17.58 -6.30
CA PRO A 122 3.35 -17.35 -7.62
C PRO A 122 1.87 -17.71 -7.70
N GLN A 123 1.01 -16.98 -7.02
CA GLN A 123 -0.45 -17.18 -7.01
C GLN A 123 -1.16 -16.59 -8.24
N LEU A 124 -0.50 -15.75 -9.03
CA LEU A 124 -1.05 -15.17 -10.26
C LEU A 124 -0.36 -15.70 -11.50
N GLY A 125 -1.15 -15.92 -12.54
CA GLY A 125 -0.68 -16.32 -13.87
C GLY A 125 -1.34 -15.53 -14.98
N GLN A 126 -0.81 -15.66 -16.20
CA GLN A 126 -1.47 -15.22 -17.41
C GLN A 126 -2.07 -16.44 -18.12
N PHE A 127 -3.36 -16.38 -18.38
CA PHE A 127 -4.14 -17.44 -19.01
C PHE A 127 -4.61 -16.99 -20.39
N ASP A 128 -4.93 -17.96 -21.23
CA ASP A 128 -5.36 -17.73 -22.62
C ASP A 128 -4.34 -16.97 -23.46
N ARG A 129 -4.74 -16.57 -24.66
CA ARG A 129 -3.86 -15.87 -25.61
C ARG A 129 -4.64 -14.89 -26.48
N GLY A 130 -3.90 -14.01 -27.15
CA GLY A 130 -4.47 -13.00 -28.03
C GLY A 130 -5.34 -12.00 -27.26
N ASP A 131 -6.48 -11.67 -27.82
CA ASP A 131 -7.46 -10.74 -27.27
C ASP A 131 -8.18 -11.28 -26.02
N ARG A 132 -8.16 -12.60 -25.82
CA ARG A 132 -8.74 -13.28 -24.66
C ARG A 132 -7.79 -13.44 -23.50
N ALA A 133 -6.52 -13.07 -23.65
CA ALA A 133 -5.53 -13.18 -22.57
C ALA A 133 -6.00 -12.45 -21.32
N VAL A 134 -5.93 -13.11 -20.17
CA VAL A 134 -6.34 -12.60 -18.85
C VAL A 134 -5.27 -12.89 -17.79
N ILE A 135 -5.23 -12.06 -16.77
CA ILE A 135 -4.50 -12.34 -15.54
C ILE A 135 -5.50 -12.94 -14.55
N GLY A 136 -5.10 -13.95 -13.81
CA GLY A 136 -5.97 -14.59 -12.81
C GLY A 136 -5.18 -15.45 -11.86
N THR A 137 -5.89 -16.07 -10.92
CA THR A 137 -5.36 -17.10 -10.02
C THR A 137 -5.45 -18.48 -10.68
N PHE A 138 -4.62 -19.40 -10.22
CA PHE A 138 -4.73 -20.79 -10.67
C PHE A 138 -6.03 -21.43 -10.14
N PRO A 139 -6.61 -22.41 -10.86
CA PRO A 139 -7.86 -23.04 -10.46
C PRO A 139 -7.80 -23.58 -9.02
N GLY A 140 -8.78 -23.20 -8.20
CA GLY A 140 -8.87 -23.57 -6.79
C GLY A 140 -7.92 -22.83 -5.84
N GLN A 141 -7.19 -21.83 -6.33
CA GLN A 141 -6.33 -20.99 -5.51
C GLN A 141 -6.88 -19.56 -5.40
N ALA A 142 -6.62 -18.92 -4.29
CA ALA A 142 -6.92 -17.51 -4.06
C ALA A 142 -5.62 -16.69 -4.01
N LEU A 143 -5.71 -15.40 -4.29
CA LEU A 143 -4.64 -14.45 -4.04
C LEU A 143 -4.73 -14.00 -2.57
N ASP A 144 -4.14 -14.76 -1.67
CA ASP A 144 -4.23 -14.58 -0.21
C ASP A 144 -2.87 -14.38 0.48
N ASP A 145 -1.82 -14.20 -0.29
CA ASP A 145 -0.49 -13.86 0.21
C ASP A 145 -0.54 -12.58 1.07
N PRO A 146 0.17 -12.51 2.20
CA PRO A 146 0.23 -11.32 3.06
C PRO A 146 0.73 -10.03 2.38
N TYR A 147 1.20 -10.10 1.15
CA TYR A 147 1.62 -8.98 0.31
C TYR A 147 0.70 -8.76 -0.90
N SER A 148 -0.46 -9.40 -0.95
CA SER A 148 -1.39 -9.40 -2.09
C SER A 148 -1.79 -7.99 -2.54
N LEU A 149 -2.03 -7.06 -1.62
CA LEU A 149 -2.42 -5.68 -1.91
C LEU A 149 -1.33 -4.83 -2.59
N ASN A 150 -0.06 -5.27 -2.60
CA ASN A 150 0.94 -4.58 -3.41
C ASN A 150 0.66 -4.75 -4.91
N THR A 151 -0.02 -5.82 -5.32
CA THR A 151 -0.45 -6.01 -6.72
C THR A 151 -1.41 -4.91 -7.16
N VAL A 152 -2.22 -4.38 -6.25
CA VAL A 152 -3.11 -3.24 -6.48
C VAL A 152 -2.30 -1.96 -6.70
N GLU A 153 -1.32 -1.68 -5.84
CA GLU A 153 -0.50 -0.45 -5.93
C GLU A 153 0.37 -0.39 -7.19
N ILE A 154 0.92 -1.54 -7.60
CA ILE A 154 1.74 -1.59 -8.83
C ILE A 154 0.92 -1.72 -10.11
N CYS A 155 -0.39 -1.99 -10.01
CA CYS A 155 -1.25 -2.06 -11.17
C CYS A 155 -1.39 -0.66 -11.81
N PRO A 156 -1.00 -0.47 -13.08
CA PRO A 156 -1.01 0.84 -13.70
C PRO A 156 -2.41 1.33 -14.08
N VAL A 157 -3.42 0.48 -13.95
CA VAL A 157 -4.81 0.70 -14.37
C VAL A 157 -5.78 0.16 -13.31
N GLY A 158 -7.07 0.43 -13.46
CA GLY A 158 -8.11 -0.04 -12.52
C GLY A 158 -8.51 -1.51 -12.69
N ALA A 159 -7.57 -2.37 -13.11
CA ALA A 159 -7.81 -3.80 -13.24
C ALA A 159 -7.76 -4.52 -11.89
N LEU A 160 -6.79 -4.20 -11.05
CA LEU A 160 -6.70 -4.70 -9.68
C LEU A 160 -7.02 -3.54 -8.73
N THR A 161 -8.01 -3.73 -7.87
CA THR A 161 -8.43 -2.73 -6.88
C THR A 161 -8.59 -3.37 -5.52
N SER A 162 -8.38 -2.59 -4.46
CA SER A 162 -8.60 -3.05 -3.10
C SER A 162 -10.10 -3.16 -2.82
N ILE A 163 -10.56 -4.34 -2.39
CA ILE A 163 -11.96 -4.54 -1.98
C ILE A 163 -12.34 -3.56 -0.87
N ASP A 164 -11.42 -3.29 0.04
CA ASP A 164 -11.64 -2.41 1.17
C ASP A 164 -11.77 -0.93 0.77
N PHE A 165 -10.91 -0.45 -0.14
CA PHE A 165 -10.88 0.97 -0.52
C PHE A 165 -11.81 1.30 -1.69
N ARG A 166 -12.14 0.32 -2.52
CA ARG A 166 -12.93 0.50 -3.74
C ARG A 166 -14.22 1.29 -3.48
N PHE A 167 -14.39 2.39 -4.22
CA PHE A 167 -15.55 3.29 -4.20
C PHE A 167 -15.78 4.07 -2.90
N LYS A 168 -14.82 4.11 -1.97
CA LYS A 168 -14.94 4.93 -0.77
C LYS A 168 -14.78 6.43 -1.09
N VAL A 169 -13.65 6.80 -1.66
CA VAL A 169 -13.30 8.20 -1.93
C VAL A 169 -12.53 8.29 -3.23
N ARG A 170 -12.79 9.32 -4.01
CA ARG A 170 -12.01 9.62 -5.21
C ARG A 170 -10.66 10.21 -4.87
N GLN A 171 -9.64 9.84 -5.67
CA GLN A 171 -8.25 10.22 -5.45
C GLN A 171 -8.04 11.73 -5.25
N TRP A 172 -8.73 12.57 -5.99
CA TRP A 172 -8.59 14.03 -5.92
C TRP A 172 -9.16 14.68 -4.67
N PHE A 173 -9.91 13.95 -3.84
CA PHE A 173 -10.36 14.42 -2.53
C PHE A 173 -9.39 14.01 -1.41
N LEU A 174 -8.52 13.04 -1.66
CA LEU A 174 -7.59 12.53 -0.66
C LEU A 174 -6.45 13.53 -0.39
N LYS A 175 -6.13 13.69 0.87
CA LYS A 175 -4.89 14.30 1.34
C LYS A 175 -3.95 13.19 1.80
N SER A 176 -2.66 13.35 1.52
CA SER A 176 -1.64 12.35 1.81
C SER A 176 -0.65 12.87 2.83
N THR A 177 -0.37 12.09 3.86
CA THR A 177 0.62 12.40 4.90
C THR A 177 1.62 11.26 5.02
N ASN A 178 2.92 11.59 4.99
CA ASN A 178 3.98 10.61 5.21
C ASN A 178 4.06 10.23 6.69
N THR A 179 4.10 8.93 6.96
CA THR A 179 4.18 8.40 8.32
C THR A 179 4.87 7.04 8.35
N VAL A 180 4.83 6.39 9.49
CA VAL A 180 5.41 5.06 9.75
C VAL A 180 4.30 4.11 10.19
N CYS A 181 4.34 2.87 9.70
CA CYS A 181 3.42 1.82 10.11
C CYS A 181 3.73 1.38 11.54
N ALA A 182 2.74 1.46 12.43
CA ALA A 182 2.84 1.02 13.82
C ALA A 182 2.44 -0.46 14.02
N GLY A 183 2.24 -1.23 12.97
CA GLY A 183 1.77 -2.62 13.07
C GLY A 183 2.77 -3.61 13.66
N CYS A 184 4.08 -3.35 13.51
CA CYS A 184 5.15 -4.17 14.08
C CYS A 184 6.46 -3.38 14.17
N ALA A 185 7.48 -3.97 14.80
CA ALA A 185 8.80 -3.36 15.02
C ALA A 185 9.58 -3.02 13.71
N ARG A 186 9.15 -3.49 12.53
CA ARG A 186 9.80 -3.15 11.26
C ARG A 186 9.68 -1.66 10.94
N GLY A 187 8.59 -1.00 11.33
CA GLY A 187 8.42 0.44 11.13
C GLY A 187 8.42 0.85 9.65
N CYS A 188 7.66 0.15 8.80
CA CYS A 188 7.59 0.43 7.36
C CYS A 188 7.18 1.88 7.10
N SER A 189 7.87 2.53 6.16
CA SER A 189 7.48 3.85 5.66
C SER A 189 6.20 3.77 4.85
N ILE A 190 5.20 4.57 5.21
CA ILE A 190 3.88 4.59 4.57
C ILE A 190 3.40 5.99 4.26
N ILE A 191 2.41 6.05 3.39
CA ILE A 191 1.58 7.23 3.12
C ILE A 191 0.19 6.93 3.68
N ALA A 192 -0.29 7.79 4.57
CA ALA A 192 -1.65 7.78 5.06
C ALA A 192 -2.51 8.70 4.20
N ASP A 193 -3.43 8.13 3.45
CA ASP A 193 -4.42 8.88 2.68
C ASP A 193 -5.66 9.08 3.55
N HIS A 194 -6.09 10.33 3.71
CA HIS A 194 -7.24 10.70 4.54
C HIS A 194 -8.15 11.70 3.84
N TYR A 195 -9.40 11.69 4.23
CA TYR A 195 -10.45 12.61 3.79
C TYR A 195 -11.35 12.95 4.98
N GLU A 196 -11.71 14.23 5.16
CA GLU A 196 -12.56 14.72 6.26
C GLU A 196 -12.14 14.20 7.65
N ASN A 197 -10.83 14.20 7.91
CA ASN A 197 -10.22 13.72 9.15
C ASN A 197 -10.35 12.20 9.42
N GLU A 198 -10.74 11.42 8.41
CA GLU A 198 -10.78 9.96 8.47
C GLU A 198 -9.70 9.35 7.58
N LEU A 199 -8.97 8.36 8.11
CA LEU A 199 -8.03 7.56 7.33
C LEU A 199 -8.81 6.65 6.38
N GLN A 200 -8.45 6.70 5.11
CA GLN A 200 -9.13 5.93 4.06
C GLN A 200 -8.31 4.72 3.61
N ARG A 201 -6.99 4.86 3.56
CA ARG A 201 -6.07 3.78 3.24
C ARG A 201 -4.62 4.10 3.64
N TYR A 202 -3.81 3.06 3.78
CA TYR A 202 -2.36 3.17 3.80
C TYR A 202 -1.76 2.68 2.48
N ARG A 203 -0.77 3.42 1.96
CA ARG A 203 0.05 3.01 0.81
C ARG A 203 1.51 2.86 1.22
N ALA A 204 2.24 1.99 0.53
CA ALA A 204 3.68 1.87 0.73
C ALA A 204 4.38 3.16 0.27
N ARG A 205 5.35 3.64 1.04
CA ARG A 205 6.29 4.68 0.64
C ARG A 205 7.67 4.07 0.50
N ASP A 206 8.35 4.41 -0.58
CA ASP A 206 9.68 3.87 -0.83
C ASP A 206 10.66 4.27 0.28
N ASN A 207 11.31 3.25 0.84
CA ASN A 207 12.43 3.39 1.77
C ASN A 207 13.35 2.17 1.57
N PRO A 208 14.48 2.33 0.82
CA PRO A 208 15.38 1.23 0.51
C PRO A 208 15.95 0.52 1.74
N HIS A 209 16.04 1.21 2.86
CA HIS A 209 16.64 0.66 4.09
C HIS A 209 15.65 -0.09 4.99
N VAL A 210 14.34 0.07 4.78
CA VAL A 210 13.31 -0.51 5.65
C VAL A 210 12.40 -1.46 4.89
N ASN A 211 11.59 -0.96 3.97
CA ASN A 211 10.51 -1.73 3.33
C ASN A 211 10.60 -1.79 1.80
N GLN A 212 11.61 -1.13 1.18
CA GLN A 212 11.87 -1.19 -0.27
C GLN A 212 10.63 -0.92 -1.15
N GLY A 213 9.72 -0.07 -0.66
CA GLY A 213 8.48 0.25 -1.37
C GLY A 213 7.34 -0.77 -1.20
N TRP A 214 7.49 -1.79 -0.33
CA TRP A 214 6.47 -2.81 -0.10
C TRP A 214 5.84 -2.69 1.28
N LEU A 215 4.55 -3.05 1.38
CA LEU A 215 3.82 -3.05 2.64
C LEU A 215 2.96 -4.31 2.75
N CYS A 216 3.02 -4.99 3.89
CA CYS A 216 2.20 -6.16 4.13
C CYS A 216 0.71 -5.79 4.32
N ASP A 217 -0.18 -6.71 3.97
CA ASP A 217 -1.63 -6.49 4.05
C ASP A 217 -2.13 -6.22 5.48
N PRO A 218 -1.65 -6.93 6.53
CA PRO A 218 -1.99 -6.57 7.91
C PRO A 218 -1.57 -5.15 8.30
N GLY A 219 -0.38 -4.70 7.88
CA GLY A 219 0.09 -3.33 8.09
C GLY A 219 -0.77 -2.32 7.33
N ARG A 220 -1.11 -2.64 6.09
CA ARG A 220 -1.96 -1.80 5.23
C ARG A 220 -3.37 -1.64 5.79
N MET A 221 -3.94 -2.68 6.37
CA MET A 221 -5.29 -2.68 6.94
C MET A 221 -5.33 -2.13 8.37
N SER A 222 -4.19 -1.89 9.01
CA SER A 222 -4.11 -1.46 10.41
C SER A 222 -4.73 -0.08 10.68
N TYR A 223 -4.92 0.77 9.66
CA TYR A 223 -5.59 2.06 9.80
C TYR A 223 -7.01 1.93 10.37
N LYS A 224 -7.69 0.80 10.15
CA LYS A 224 -9.04 0.56 10.67
C LYS A 224 -9.12 0.64 12.19
N ARG A 225 -8.05 0.23 12.88
CA ARG A 225 -7.98 0.32 14.34
C ARG A 225 -7.98 1.75 14.87
N VAL A 226 -7.54 2.71 14.05
CA VAL A 226 -7.48 4.13 14.47
C VAL A 226 -8.87 4.72 14.68
N HIS A 227 -9.86 4.23 13.92
CA HIS A 227 -11.25 4.71 13.99
C HIS A 227 -12.19 3.73 14.69
N ASP A 228 -11.68 2.63 15.22
CA ASP A 228 -12.48 1.65 15.93
C ASP A 228 -12.64 2.04 17.40
N PRO A 229 -13.83 2.47 17.84
CA PRO A 229 -14.05 2.90 19.22
C PRO A 229 -13.92 1.78 20.25
N GLU A 230 -14.03 0.52 19.83
CA GLU A 230 -13.89 -0.63 20.71
C GLU A 230 -12.41 -0.95 21.03
N THR A 231 -11.50 -0.58 20.12
CA THR A 231 -10.06 -0.84 20.28
C THR A 231 -9.26 0.37 20.76
N GLN A 232 -9.87 1.58 20.75
CA GLN A 232 -9.20 2.83 21.11
C GLN A 232 -9.67 3.34 22.49
N LEU A 233 -8.73 3.46 23.41
CA LEU A 233 -8.94 4.20 24.66
C LEU A 233 -8.76 5.70 24.38
N THR A 234 -9.86 6.43 24.16
CA THR A 234 -9.85 7.86 23.86
C THR A 234 -9.80 8.74 25.09
N VAL A 235 -10.13 8.18 26.26
CA VAL A 235 -10.10 8.84 27.56
C VAL A 235 -9.48 7.90 28.60
N PRO A 236 -8.89 8.44 29.69
CA PRO A 236 -8.40 7.60 30.78
C PRO A 236 -9.53 6.83 31.45
N HIS A 237 -9.22 5.63 31.93
CA HIS A 237 -10.14 4.82 32.71
C HIS A 237 -9.51 4.47 34.06
N ALA A 238 -10.30 4.47 35.10
CA ALA A 238 -9.89 4.05 36.43
C ALA A 238 -10.84 2.98 36.95
N ARG A 239 -10.34 2.14 37.87
CA ARG A 239 -11.15 1.11 38.50
C ARG A 239 -12.05 1.74 39.56
N ALA A 240 -13.35 1.55 39.47
CA ALA A 240 -14.34 1.93 40.47
C ALA A 240 -14.36 0.92 41.64
N GLU A 241 -15.06 1.24 42.73
CA GLU A 241 -15.17 0.37 43.92
C GLU A 241 -15.81 -0.99 43.61
N ASP A 242 -16.68 -1.06 42.61
CA ASP A 242 -17.32 -2.30 42.12
C ASP A 242 -16.43 -3.12 41.20
N GLY A 243 -15.20 -2.68 40.95
CA GLY A 243 -14.21 -3.34 40.10
C GLY A 243 -14.31 -3.04 38.63
N ARG A 244 -15.31 -2.32 38.16
CA ARG A 244 -15.47 -1.93 36.73
C ARG A 244 -14.53 -0.80 36.39
N MET A 245 -14.06 -0.80 35.11
CA MET A 245 -13.30 0.32 34.55
C MET A 245 -14.28 1.40 34.08
N VAL A 246 -14.14 2.60 34.59
CA VAL A 246 -14.97 3.77 34.26
C VAL A 246 -14.14 4.90 33.69
N PRO A 247 -14.65 5.67 32.74
CA PRO A 247 -13.94 6.83 32.21
C PRO A 247 -13.76 7.90 33.30
N VAL A 248 -12.57 8.51 33.35
CA VAL A 248 -12.22 9.58 34.30
C VAL A 248 -11.55 10.74 33.55
N SER A 249 -11.48 11.91 34.21
CA SER A 249 -10.73 13.04 33.65
C SER A 249 -9.20 12.77 33.69
N TRP A 250 -8.47 13.48 32.83
CA TRP A 250 -6.99 13.40 32.83
C TRP A 250 -6.39 13.83 34.18
N ASP A 251 -6.98 14.81 34.86
CA ASP A 251 -6.46 15.29 36.15
C ASP A 251 -6.73 14.27 37.25
N GLU A 252 -7.89 13.63 37.24
CA GLU A 252 -8.18 12.54 38.17
C GLU A 252 -7.25 11.34 37.92
N ALA A 253 -7.02 10.97 36.64
CA ALA A 253 -6.12 9.89 36.29
C ALA A 253 -4.68 10.16 36.78
N LYS A 254 -4.17 11.38 36.61
CA LYS A 254 -2.85 11.81 37.11
C LYS A 254 -2.77 11.74 38.62
N THR A 255 -3.79 12.24 39.32
CA THR A 255 -3.84 12.21 40.81
C THR A 255 -3.79 10.77 41.31
N ARG A 256 -4.65 9.92 40.80
CA ARG A 256 -4.69 8.48 41.18
C ARG A 256 -3.38 7.76 40.87
N LEU A 257 -2.77 8.05 39.70
CA LEU A 257 -1.48 7.49 39.32
C LEU A 257 -0.37 7.95 40.26
N ALA A 258 -0.33 9.24 40.61
CA ALA A 258 0.65 9.78 41.54
C ALA A 258 0.52 9.16 42.96
N GLU A 259 -0.70 8.96 43.47
CA GLU A 259 -0.98 8.27 44.70
C GLU A 259 -0.49 6.81 44.68
N LEU A 260 -0.80 6.08 43.59
CA LEU A 260 -0.36 4.70 43.43
C LEU A 260 1.17 4.57 43.35
N LEU A 261 1.82 5.44 42.56
CA LEU A 261 3.28 5.43 42.45
C LEU A 261 3.97 5.91 43.71
N GLY A 262 3.38 6.87 44.43
CA GLY A 262 3.90 7.39 45.69
C GLY A 262 4.07 6.33 46.77
N ALA A 263 3.23 5.30 46.77
CA ALA A 263 3.36 4.17 47.68
C ALA A 263 4.62 3.30 47.44
N TYR A 264 5.23 3.40 46.26
CA TYR A 264 6.41 2.60 45.88
C TYR A 264 7.69 3.44 45.75
N VAL A 265 7.61 4.77 45.83
CA VAL A 265 8.79 5.65 45.81
C VAL A 265 9.59 5.48 47.11
N GLY A 266 10.85 5.10 46.96
CA GLY A 266 11.76 4.90 48.12
C GLY A 266 11.72 3.52 48.78
N GLU A 267 10.85 2.59 48.37
CA GLU A 267 10.89 1.22 48.88
C GLU A 267 12.03 0.42 48.22
N THR A 268 12.86 -0.21 49.04
CA THR A 268 14.02 -1.00 48.60
C THR A 268 13.69 -2.44 48.24
N ASP A 269 12.58 -2.99 48.75
CA ASP A 269 12.19 -4.40 48.60
C ASP A 269 10.95 -4.66 47.73
N GLY A 270 10.23 -3.63 47.34
CA GLY A 270 9.06 -3.76 46.45
C GLY A 270 9.39 -3.46 45.00
N GLY A 271 9.17 -4.42 44.07
CA GLY A 271 9.47 -4.22 42.64
C GLY A 271 8.39 -3.46 41.90
N LEU A 272 8.63 -2.21 41.47
CA LEU A 272 7.85 -1.59 40.39
C LEU A 272 8.46 -2.01 39.05
N GLY A 273 7.70 -2.76 38.22
CA GLY A 273 8.09 -3.11 36.87
C GLY A 273 7.44 -2.15 35.87
N LEU A 274 8.23 -1.60 34.97
CA LEU A 274 7.75 -0.80 33.83
C LEU A 274 7.85 -1.64 32.57
N ALA A 275 6.72 -1.87 31.88
CA ALA A 275 6.66 -2.54 30.61
C ALA A 275 6.33 -1.50 29.53
N VAL A 276 7.18 -1.41 28.51
CA VAL A 276 7.04 -0.44 27.42
C VAL A 276 6.82 -1.19 26.10
N SER A 277 5.80 -0.78 25.35
CA SER A 277 5.55 -1.35 24.03
C SER A 277 6.55 -0.84 22.99
N ALA A 278 7.05 -1.74 22.15
CA ALA A 278 7.85 -1.39 20.98
C ALA A 278 7.07 -0.57 19.91
N GLN A 279 5.78 -0.37 20.09
CA GLN A 279 4.93 0.47 19.23
C GLN A 279 4.89 1.94 19.66
N LEU A 280 5.47 2.28 20.80
CA LEU A 280 5.59 3.69 21.21
C LEU A 280 6.61 4.42 20.34
N THR A 281 6.43 5.75 20.25
CA THR A 281 7.43 6.61 19.62
C THR A 281 8.71 6.64 20.47
N THR A 282 9.83 7.00 19.86
CA THR A 282 11.12 7.17 20.58
C THR A 282 10.97 8.17 21.72
N GLU A 283 10.24 9.27 21.49
CA GLU A 283 9.96 10.28 22.52
C GLU A 283 9.16 9.72 23.68
N GLY A 284 8.16 8.87 23.40
CA GLY A 284 7.36 8.19 24.43
C GLY A 284 8.21 7.24 25.27
N VAL A 285 9.10 6.44 24.65
CA VAL A 285 10.04 5.56 25.36
C VAL A 285 11.01 6.38 26.21
N THR A 286 11.58 7.47 25.65
CA THR A 286 12.49 8.34 26.38
C THR A 286 11.82 8.94 27.62
N ALA A 287 10.60 9.48 27.50
CA ALA A 287 9.85 10.02 28.61
C ALA A 287 9.59 8.95 29.72
N PHE A 288 9.34 7.70 29.33
CA PHE A 288 9.20 6.58 30.28
C PHE A 288 10.50 6.27 31.02
N VAL A 289 11.64 6.28 30.30
CA VAL A 289 12.97 6.07 30.91
C VAL A 289 13.28 7.21 31.89
N GLU A 290 13.06 8.46 31.49
CA GLU A 290 13.27 9.63 32.36
C GLU A 290 12.38 9.58 33.60
N LEU A 291 11.11 9.18 33.49
CA LEU A 291 10.23 8.98 34.62
C LEU A 291 10.79 7.90 35.60
N ALA A 292 11.28 6.79 35.02
CA ALA A 292 11.84 5.70 35.83
C ALA A 292 13.11 6.11 36.58
N GLU A 293 14.01 6.83 35.89
CA GLU A 293 15.31 7.23 36.46
C GLU A 293 15.21 8.43 37.42
N GLN A 294 14.44 9.44 37.07
CA GLN A 294 14.42 10.72 37.78
C GLN A 294 13.38 10.77 38.90
N VAL A 295 12.24 10.11 38.70
CA VAL A 295 11.11 10.21 39.64
C VAL A 295 11.03 9.00 40.53
N LEU A 296 11.31 7.80 39.99
CA LEU A 296 11.17 6.55 40.73
C LEU A 296 12.50 6.06 41.36
N ASP A 297 13.60 6.82 41.16
CA ASP A 297 14.97 6.55 41.72
C ASP A 297 15.44 5.09 41.54
N ARG A 298 15.26 4.55 40.35
CA ARG A 298 15.62 3.15 40.07
C ARG A 298 16.80 3.04 39.14
N LYS A 299 17.90 2.51 39.69
CA LYS A 299 19.20 2.31 39.00
C LYS A 299 19.27 1.08 38.07
N SER A 300 18.18 0.38 37.83
CA SER A 300 18.20 -0.84 37.03
C SER A 300 16.97 -0.90 36.09
N THR A 301 17.10 -0.36 34.92
CA THR A 301 16.19 -0.62 33.80
C THR A 301 16.67 -1.86 33.05
N ARG A 302 15.97 -2.99 33.16
CA ARG A 302 16.07 -4.07 32.20
C ARG A 302 14.98 -3.85 31.14
N LEU A 303 15.39 -3.48 29.95
CA LEU A 303 14.54 -3.53 28.75
C LEU A 303 14.38 -5.02 28.40
N ASN A 304 13.18 -5.54 28.52
CA ASN A 304 12.77 -6.85 27.99
C ASN A 304 11.99 -6.65 26.70
#